data_5dea66d7e745a666d81c2f56a22f6a21
#
_entry.id   5dea66d7e745a666d81c2f56a22f6a21
#
_cell.length_a   1.000
_cell.length_b   1.000
_cell.length_c   1.000
_cell.angle_alpha   90.00
_cell.angle_beta   90.00
_cell.angle_gamma   90.00
#
_symmetry.space_group_name_H-M   'P 1'
#
loop_
_entity.id
_entity.type
_entity.pdbx_description
1 polymer ?
#
loop_
_entity_poly.entity_id
_entity_poly.type
_entity_poly.pdbx_seq_one_letter_code
_entity_poly.pdbx_strand_id
1 'polypeptide(L)'
;MIGVCIKYFHENYGGMLQAYATTKMLEARGIDYELIQYEKRRTLPEKIMSVPRLLNGVLLNDKYEALKKKMGMKKHPEFAKNDAIRMEAFGRFKKKAFTRFSPVFAGYPALCEGAKRYDAVVTGSDQLWSPAGLPTNYYNLMFVPDFVRKISYASSFGVSQIPWYQVKRTAEYLNRLDFIKIGRASCRERV
;
A
#
# COMPACT_ATOMS: atom_id res chain seq x y z
N MET A 1 -21.34 0.44 1.73
CA MET A 1 -20.14 -0.43 1.83
C MET A 1 -18.90 0.37 1.48
N ILE A 2 -17.77 0.18 2.18
CA ILE A 2 -16.51 0.89 1.90
C ILE A 2 -15.43 -0.03 1.34
N GLY A 3 -14.60 0.50 0.44
CA GLY A 3 -13.39 -0.17 -0.03
C GLY A 3 -12.19 0.20 0.85
N VAL A 4 -11.32 -0.75 1.17
CA VAL A 4 -10.17 -0.52 2.04
C VAL A 4 -8.86 -0.88 1.34
N CYS A 5 -7.97 0.11 1.20
CA CYS A 5 -6.63 0.00 0.61
C CYS A 5 -5.57 0.05 1.70
N ILE A 6 -5.18 -1.12 2.22
CA ILE A 6 -4.15 -1.25 3.26
C ILE A 6 -3.13 -2.34 2.89
N LYS A 7 -1.96 -2.31 3.52
CA LYS A 7 -0.90 -3.30 3.26
C LYS A 7 -1.10 -4.60 4.05
N TYR A 8 -2.08 -5.41 3.72
CA TYR A 8 -2.35 -6.70 4.36
C TYR A 8 -1.56 -7.88 3.77
N PHE A 9 -0.91 -7.69 2.62
CA PHE A 9 -0.25 -8.75 1.86
C PHE A 9 1.27 -8.84 2.06
N HIS A 10 1.88 -7.83 2.67
CA HIS A 10 3.32 -7.86 2.98
C HIS A 10 3.62 -8.67 4.25
N GLU A 11 4.70 -9.42 4.24
CA GLU A 11 5.19 -10.21 5.37
C GLU A 11 5.98 -9.33 6.36
N ASN A 12 5.30 -8.31 6.88
CA ASN A 12 5.81 -7.37 7.88
C ASN A 12 4.86 -7.37 9.08
N TYR A 13 5.37 -7.63 10.28
CA TYR A 13 4.57 -7.70 11.51
C TYR A 13 3.77 -6.43 11.77
N GLY A 14 4.42 -5.27 11.68
CA GLY A 14 3.77 -3.97 11.93
C GLY A 14 2.62 -3.73 10.94
N GLY A 15 2.88 -3.89 9.64
CA GLY A 15 1.86 -3.71 8.60
C GLY A 15 0.68 -4.68 8.74
N MET A 16 0.96 -5.96 9.08
CA MET A 16 -0.06 -6.98 9.30
C MET A 16 -0.96 -6.67 10.49
N LEU A 17 -0.35 -6.37 11.65
CA LEU A 17 -1.10 -6.06 12.87
C LEU A 17 -1.92 -4.79 12.70
N GLN A 18 -1.39 -3.82 11.99
CA GLN A 18 -2.10 -2.59 11.69
C GLN A 18 -3.29 -2.82 10.74
N ALA A 19 -3.10 -3.61 9.68
CA ALA A 19 -4.20 -4.01 8.80
C ALA A 19 -5.28 -4.76 9.59
N TYR A 20 -4.89 -5.68 10.46
CA TYR A 20 -5.79 -6.41 11.35
C TYR A 20 -6.55 -5.46 12.30
N ALA A 21 -5.86 -4.55 12.97
CA ALA A 21 -6.49 -3.57 13.85
C ALA A 21 -7.49 -2.69 13.09
N THR A 22 -7.17 -2.29 11.85
CA THR A 22 -8.08 -1.51 11.01
C THR A 22 -9.35 -2.31 10.69
N THR A 23 -9.23 -3.58 10.29
CA THR A 23 -10.41 -4.40 10.01
C THR A 23 -11.26 -4.63 11.26
N LYS A 24 -10.63 -4.90 12.41
CA LYS A 24 -11.36 -5.07 13.68
C LYS A 24 -12.04 -3.78 14.15
N MET A 25 -11.44 -2.63 13.92
CA MET A 25 -12.06 -1.34 14.21
C MET A 25 -13.31 -1.09 13.36
N LEU A 26 -13.29 -1.46 12.08
CA LEU A 26 -14.44 -1.36 11.19
C LEU A 26 -15.56 -2.32 11.59
N GLU A 27 -15.20 -3.57 11.89
CA GLU A 27 -16.13 -4.59 12.38
C GLU A 27 -16.82 -4.18 13.70
N ALA A 28 -16.06 -3.68 14.66
CA ALA A 28 -16.58 -3.21 15.95
C ALA A 28 -17.56 -2.02 15.82
N ARG A 29 -17.50 -1.28 14.72
CA ARG A 29 -18.41 -0.16 14.40
C ARG A 29 -19.56 -0.57 13.47
N GLY A 30 -19.68 -1.84 13.12
CA GLY A 30 -20.70 -2.32 12.19
C GLY A 30 -20.55 -1.78 10.77
N ILE A 31 -19.34 -1.32 10.40
CA ILE A 31 -19.08 -0.77 9.06
C ILE A 31 -18.83 -1.92 8.10
N ASP A 32 -19.65 -2.00 7.05
CA ASP A 32 -19.46 -2.98 5.98
C ASP A 32 -18.33 -2.56 5.04
N TYR A 33 -17.36 -3.47 4.84
CA TYR A 33 -16.15 -3.19 4.07
C TYR A 33 -15.64 -4.38 3.28
N GLU A 34 -14.83 -4.10 2.27
CA GLU A 34 -14.02 -5.07 1.53
C GLU A 34 -12.56 -4.59 1.44
N LEU A 35 -11.62 -5.51 1.62
CA LEU A 35 -10.21 -5.28 1.30
C LEU A 35 -10.03 -5.33 -0.22
N ILE A 36 -9.65 -4.23 -0.85
CA ILE A 36 -9.53 -4.14 -2.29
C ILE A 36 -8.34 -5.00 -2.75
N GLN A 37 -8.63 -5.97 -3.63
CA GLN A 37 -7.64 -6.83 -4.26
C GLN A 37 -7.27 -6.27 -5.64
N TYR A 38 -6.02 -5.85 -5.80
CA TYR A 38 -5.52 -5.29 -7.04
C TYR A 38 -4.34 -6.09 -7.59
N GLU A 39 -4.54 -6.71 -8.76
CA GLU A 39 -3.47 -7.35 -9.52
C GLU A 39 -2.90 -6.35 -10.52
N LYS A 40 -1.70 -5.86 -10.28
CA LYS A 40 -1.06 -4.89 -11.15
C LYS A 40 -0.58 -5.55 -12.45
N ARG A 41 -1.33 -5.39 -13.52
CA ARG A 41 -0.92 -5.75 -14.87
C ARG A 41 -0.30 -4.53 -15.53
N ARG A 42 0.99 -4.58 -15.82
CA ARG A 42 1.69 -3.50 -16.54
C ARG A 42 1.76 -3.86 -18.02
N THR A 43 1.30 -2.95 -18.86
CA THR A 43 1.50 -3.02 -20.30
C THR A 43 2.98 -2.79 -20.67
N LEU A 44 3.40 -3.18 -21.86
CA LEU A 44 4.78 -2.94 -22.34
C LEU A 44 5.16 -1.45 -22.31
N PRO A 45 4.32 -0.50 -22.77
CA PRO A 45 4.60 0.94 -22.68
C PRO A 45 4.80 1.41 -21.23
N GLU A 46 3.97 0.95 -20.27
CA GLU A 46 4.12 1.29 -18.87
C GLU A 46 5.42 0.76 -18.26
N LYS A 47 5.89 -0.40 -18.69
CA LYS A 47 7.20 -0.94 -18.29
C LYS A 47 8.33 -0.03 -18.76
N ILE A 48 8.29 0.40 -20.03
CA ILE A 48 9.29 1.31 -20.62
C ILE A 48 9.26 2.66 -19.92
N MET A 49 8.10 3.27 -19.70
CA MET A 49 7.94 4.52 -18.98
C MET A 49 8.36 4.44 -17.51
N SER A 50 8.47 3.24 -16.94
CA SER A 50 8.95 3.06 -15.57
C SER A 50 10.48 2.98 -15.45
N VAL A 51 11.21 2.93 -16.55
CA VAL A 51 12.69 2.83 -16.57
C VAL A 51 13.37 4.02 -15.84
N PRO A 52 12.95 5.29 -16.02
CA PRO A 52 13.52 6.38 -15.24
C PRO A 52 13.37 6.25 -13.72
N ARG A 53 12.39 5.49 -13.25
CA ARG A 53 12.23 5.21 -11.81
C ARG A 53 13.33 4.32 -11.24
N LEU A 54 14.04 3.58 -12.09
CA LEU A 54 15.19 2.77 -11.67
C LEU A 54 16.38 3.63 -11.22
N LEU A 55 16.38 4.92 -11.58
CA LEU A 55 17.38 5.90 -11.12
C LEU A 55 17.06 6.41 -9.70
N ASN A 56 15.93 6.03 -9.11
CA ASN A 56 15.60 6.38 -7.73
C ASN A 56 16.47 5.55 -6.77
N GLY A 57 17.36 6.23 -6.03
CA GLY A 57 18.28 5.59 -5.09
C GLY A 57 17.60 4.71 -4.04
N VAL A 58 16.37 5.04 -3.61
CA VAL A 58 15.58 4.23 -2.67
C VAL A 58 15.21 2.88 -3.30
N LEU A 59 14.73 2.88 -4.55
CA LEU A 59 14.39 1.64 -5.26
C LEU A 59 15.62 0.79 -5.59
N LEU A 60 16.77 1.41 -5.84
CA LEU A 60 18.02 0.69 -6.04
C LEU A 60 18.47 0.03 -4.75
N ASN A 61 18.40 0.76 -3.63
CA ASN A 61 18.74 0.20 -2.32
C ASN A 61 17.83 -0.96 -1.93
N ASP A 62 16.51 -0.84 -2.13
CA ASP A 62 15.55 -1.91 -1.87
C ASP A 62 15.88 -3.19 -2.68
N LYS A 63 16.25 -3.02 -3.97
CA LYS A 63 16.68 -4.14 -4.82
C LYS A 63 17.99 -4.75 -4.35
N TYR A 64 18.94 -3.91 -3.94
CA TYR A 64 20.23 -4.36 -3.41
C TYR A 64 20.04 -5.18 -2.13
N GLU A 65 19.26 -4.70 -1.18
CA GLU A 65 18.95 -5.42 0.06
C GLU A 65 18.20 -6.74 -0.20
N ALA A 66 17.27 -6.75 -1.15
CA ALA A 66 16.59 -7.99 -1.56
C ALA A 66 17.55 -9.02 -2.17
N LEU A 67 18.51 -8.56 -2.99
CA LEU A 67 19.54 -9.41 -3.57
C LEU A 67 20.49 -9.95 -2.49
N LYS A 68 20.94 -9.09 -1.59
CA LYS A 68 21.79 -9.43 -0.44
C LYS A 68 21.12 -10.47 0.46
N LYS A 69 19.82 -10.29 0.76
CA LYS A 69 19.02 -11.28 1.49
C LYS A 69 19.01 -12.63 0.77
N LYS A 70 18.74 -12.63 -0.55
CA LYS A 70 18.73 -13.87 -1.35
C LYS A 70 20.08 -14.58 -1.38
N MET A 71 21.17 -13.83 -1.45
CA MET A 71 22.53 -14.38 -1.36
C MET A 71 22.83 -14.94 0.03
N GLY A 72 22.41 -14.23 1.10
CA GLY A 72 22.52 -14.70 2.47
C GLY A 72 21.79 -16.03 2.72
N MET A 73 20.56 -16.16 2.19
CA MET A 73 19.78 -17.40 2.29
C MET A 73 20.44 -18.59 1.56
N LYS A 74 21.18 -18.33 0.46
CA LYS A 74 21.96 -19.39 -0.22
C LYS A 74 23.19 -19.83 0.57
N LYS A 75 23.84 -18.90 1.29
CA LYS A 75 25.04 -19.19 2.09
C LYS A 75 24.70 -19.86 3.42
N HIS A 76 23.52 -19.60 3.98
CA HIS A 76 23.07 -20.04 5.30
C HIS A 76 21.72 -20.73 5.19
N PRO A 77 21.67 -22.06 4.99
CA PRO A 77 20.42 -22.82 4.83
C PRO A 77 19.44 -22.68 6.01
N GLU A 78 19.95 -22.50 7.23
CA GLU A 78 19.15 -22.25 8.42
C GLU A 78 18.32 -20.96 8.31
N PHE A 79 18.83 -19.91 7.66
CA PHE A 79 18.07 -18.69 7.43
C PHE A 79 16.92 -18.92 6.46
N ALA A 80 17.14 -19.73 5.42
CA ALA A 80 16.09 -20.09 4.49
C ALA A 80 14.97 -20.89 5.18
N LYS A 81 15.34 -21.85 6.05
CA LYS A 81 14.37 -22.62 6.85
C LYS A 81 13.56 -21.73 7.78
N ASN A 82 14.22 -20.83 8.52
CA ASN A 82 13.56 -19.91 9.44
C ASN A 82 12.66 -18.92 8.69
N ASP A 83 13.09 -18.41 7.52
CA ASP A 83 12.24 -17.55 6.68
C ASP A 83 11.00 -18.31 6.16
N ALA A 84 11.14 -19.58 5.78
CA ALA A 84 10.01 -20.42 5.37
C ALA A 84 8.97 -20.61 6.49
N ILE A 85 9.43 -20.91 7.72
CA ILE A 85 8.55 -21.03 8.90
C ILE A 85 7.81 -19.70 9.15
N ARG A 86 8.54 -18.59 9.07
CA ARG A 86 7.98 -17.25 9.22
C ARG A 86 6.93 -16.95 8.16
N MET A 87 7.21 -17.25 6.89
CA MET A 87 6.28 -17.06 5.77
C MET A 87 5.01 -17.89 5.91
N GLU A 88 5.15 -19.13 6.37
CA GLU A 88 4.02 -20.01 6.67
C GLU A 88 3.14 -19.42 7.79
N ALA A 89 3.75 -18.93 8.87
CA ALA A 89 3.04 -18.29 9.97
C ALA A 89 2.27 -17.05 9.51
N PHE A 90 2.86 -16.20 8.66
CA PHE A 90 2.16 -15.08 8.03
C PHE A 90 0.99 -15.55 7.15
N GLY A 91 1.18 -16.61 6.38
CA GLY A 91 0.12 -17.21 5.55
C GLY A 91 -1.07 -17.69 6.38
N ARG A 92 -0.82 -18.40 7.49
CA ARG A 92 -1.87 -18.84 8.44
C ARG A 92 -2.59 -17.64 9.05
N PHE A 93 -1.85 -16.64 9.50
CA PHE A 93 -2.44 -15.43 10.08
C PHE A 93 -3.31 -14.70 9.06
N LYS A 94 -2.83 -14.46 7.82
CA LYS A 94 -3.60 -13.81 6.76
C LYS A 94 -4.93 -14.50 6.51
N LYS A 95 -4.93 -15.83 6.36
CA LYS A 95 -6.15 -16.62 6.12
C LYS A 95 -7.17 -16.49 7.25
N LYS A 96 -6.69 -16.42 8.51
CA LYS A 96 -7.55 -16.29 9.68
C LYS A 96 -8.04 -14.85 9.90
N ALA A 97 -7.18 -13.87 9.67
CA ALA A 97 -7.42 -12.49 10.04
C ALA A 97 -8.23 -11.70 9.00
N PHE A 98 -8.06 -12.04 7.72
CA PHE A 98 -8.67 -11.32 6.62
C PHE A 98 -9.60 -12.23 5.82
N THR A 99 -10.88 -11.92 5.81
CA THR A 99 -11.92 -12.74 5.18
C THR A 99 -12.82 -11.96 4.21
N ARG A 100 -12.82 -10.63 4.29
CA ARG A 100 -13.66 -9.77 3.47
C ARG A 100 -12.85 -9.14 2.36
N PHE A 101 -12.88 -9.76 1.19
CA PHE A 101 -12.13 -9.31 0.02
C PHE A 101 -13.05 -8.91 -1.11
N SER A 102 -12.66 -7.89 -1.87
CA SER A 102 -13.26 -7.63 -3.16
C SER A 102 -12.93 -8.74 -4.18
N PRO A 103 -13.63 -8.82 -5.30
CA PRO A 103 -13.09 -9.49 -6.49
C PRO A 103 -11.70 -8.96 -6.83
N VAL A 104 -10.88 -9.79 -7.49
CA VAL A 104 -9.54 -9.35 -7.94
C VAL A 104 -9.69 -8.43 -9.14
N PHE A 105 -9.29 -7.17 -8.99
CA PHE A 105 -9.26 -6.21 -10.10
C PHE A 105 -7.95 -6.34 -10.86
N ALA A 106 -8.00 -6.95 -12.03
CA ALA A 106 -6.84 -7.20 -12.87
C ALA A 106 -6.57 -6.02 -13.82
N GLY A 107 -5.53 -5.24 -13.53
CA GLY A 107 -5.17 -4.02 -14.25
C GLY A 107 -5.88 -2.76 -13.75
N TYR A 108 -5.31 -1.61 -14.12
CA TYR A 108 -5.79 -0.31 -13.64
C TYR A 108 -7.21 0.05 -14.10
N PRO A 109 -7.63 -0.22 -15.36
CA PRO A 109 -9.00 0.03 -15.78
C PRO A 109 -10.04 -0.75 -14.98
N ALA A 110 -9.79 -2.04 -14.70
CA ALA A 110 -10.69 -2.86 -13.88
C ALA A 110 -10.78 -2.36 -12.44
N LEU A 111 -9.67 -1.85 -11.89
CA LEU A 111 -9.65 -1.23 -10.57
C LEU A 111 -10.49 0.05 -10.53
N CYS A 112 -10.39 0.92 -11.56
CA CYS A 112 -11.19 2.13 -11.66
C CYS A 112 -12.70 1.82 -11.76
N GLU A 113 -13.05 0.82 -12.56
CA GLU A 113 -14.46 0.40 -12.70
C GLU A 113 -14.99 -0.20 -11.40
N GLY A 114 -14.19 -1.09 -10.78
CA GLY A 114 -14.54 -1.72 -9.50
C GLY A 114 -14.70 -0.74 -8.35
N ALA A 115 -14.01 0.41 -8.39
CA ALA A 115 -14.11 1.44 -7.35
C ALA A 115 -15.48 2.14 -7.30
N LYS A 116 -16.21 2.14 -8.39
CA LYS A 116 -17.55 2.79 -8.49
C LYS A 116 -18.60 2.16 -7.58
N ARG A 117 -18.38 0.95 -7.10
CA ARG A 117 -19.31 0.20 -6.22
C ARG A 117 -19.28 0.65 -4.76
N TYR A 118 -18.30 1.45 -4.35
CA TYR A 118 -18.14 1.89 -2.98
C TYR A 118 -18.73 3.28 -2.72
N ASP A 119 -19.25 3.48 -1.51
CA ASP A 119 -19.65 4.80 -1.02
C ASP A 119 -18.45 5.64 -0.62
N ALA A 120 -17.39 4.97 -0.17
CA ALA A 120 -16.11 5.56 0.16
C ALA A 120 -14.97 4.55 -0.02
N VAL A 121 -13.77 5.05 -0.29
CA VAL A 121 -12.53 4.25 -0.25
C VAL A 121 -11.59 4.83 0.79
N VAL A 122 -11.14 3.97 1.71
CA VAL A 122 -10.23 4.34 2.79
C VAL A 122 -8.84 3.79 2.53
N THR A 123 -7.82 4.64 2.65
CA THR A 123 -6.41 4.25 2.65
C THR A 123 -5.77 4.60 3.99
N GLY A 124 -4.81 3.84 4.42
CA GLY A 124 -4.07 4.08 5.66
C GLY A 124 -3.91 2.79 6.44
N SER A 125 -3.27 2.81 7.49
CA SER A 125 -2.30 3.64 8.14
C SER A 125 -0.95 3.00 7.83
N ASP A 126 0.05 3.70 7.40
CA ASP A 126 1.43 3.24 7.14
C ASP A 126 2.13 4.31 6.27
N GLN A 127 3.37 4.07 5.91
CA GLN A 127 4.14 4.86 4.94
C GLN A 127 3.61 4.63 3.49
N LEU A 128 2.32 4.87 3.28
CA LEU A 128 1.65 4.59 2.00
C LEU A 128 1.98 5.63 0.92
N TRP A 129 2.40 6.82 1.36
CA TRP A 129 2.73 7.95 0.49
C TRP A 129 4.22 8.12 0.26
N SER A 130 5.02 7.05 0.50
CA SER A 130 6.45 7.13 0.19
C SER A 130 6.67 7.55 -1.26
N PRO A 131 7.67 8.40 -1.55
CA PRO A 131 7.95 8.89 -2.92
C PRO A 131 8.14 7.78 -3.95
N ALA A 132 8.60 6.60 -3.54
CA ALA A 132 8.74 5.43 -4.39
C ALA A 132 7.38 4.75 -4.72
N GLY A 133 6.43 4.78 -3.79
CA GLY A 133 5.12 4.11 -3.90
C GLY A 133 4.00 5.00 -4.45
N LEU A 134 4.04 6.29 -4.14
CA LEU A 134 2.98 7.24 -4.47
C LEU A 134 2.59 7.26 -5.97
N PRO A 135 3.56 7.20 -6.92
CA PRO A 135 3.23 7.18 -8.35
C PRO A 135 2.55 5.90 -8.85
N THR A 136 2.26 4.94 -7.98
CA THR A 136 1.55 3.71 -8.38
C THR A 136 0.04 3.92 -8.54
N ASN A 137 -0.49 5.06 -8.14
CA ASN A 137 -1.90 5.46 -8.22
C ASN A 137 -2.88 4.59 -7.41
N TYR A 138 -2.36 3.73 -6.52
CA TYR A 138 -3.19 2.86 -5.69
C TYR A 138 -3.45 3.47 -4.31
N TYR A 139 -2.40 3.73 -3.52
CA TYR A 139 -2.56 4.26 -2.16
C TYR A 139 -2.85 5.77 -2.09
N ASN A 140 -2.67 6.50 -3.20
CA ASN A 140 -3.13 7.88 -3.35
C ASN A 140 -4.58 7.98 -3.86
N LEU A 141 -5.26 6.83 -4.03
CA LEU A 141 -6.65 6.71 -4.44
C LEU A 141 -6.98 7.38 -5.80
N MET A 142 -5.99 7.48 -6.70
CA MET A 142 -6.20 8.09 -8.03
C MET A 142 -7.15 7.30 -8.93
N PHE A 143 -7.37 6.02 -8.64
CA PHE A 143 -8.31 5.16 -9.34
C PHE A 143 -9.77 5.37 -8.91
N VAL A 144 -9.99 6.06 -7.79
CA VAL A 144 -11.33 6.29 -7.23
C VAL A 144 -11.98 7.47 -7.95
N PRO A 145 -13.20 7.34 -8.48
CA PRO A 145 -13.89 8.42 -9.16
C PRO A 145 -14.31 9.53 -8.18
N ASP A 146 -14.61 10.73 -8.71
CA ASP A 146 -14.80 11.92 -7.86
C ASP A 146 -16.08 11.86 -7.01
N PHE A 147 -17.09 11.14 -7.45
CA PHE A 147 -18.33 10.95 -6.69
C PHE A 147 -18.22 9.93 -5.53
N VAL A 148 -17.13 9.17 -5.43
CA VAL A 148 -16.83 8.26 -4.32
C VAL A 148 -15.88 8.94 -3.34
N ARG A 149 -16.22 8.97 -2.06
CA ARG A 149 -15.39 9.61 -1.03
C ARG A 149 -14.04 8.95 -0.86
N LYS A 150 -13.00 9.75 -0.79
CA LYS A 150 -11.60 9.33 -0.66
C LYS A 150 -11.09 9.75 0.72
N ILE A 151 -10.80 8.78 1.56
CA ILE A 151 -10.44 9.00 2.95
C ILE A 151 -9.04 8.46 3.21
N SER A 152 -8.20 9.25 3.84
CA SER A 152 -6.92 8.80 4.36
C SER A 152 -6.89 8.84 5.88
N TYR A 153 -6.55 7.72 6.51
CA TYR A 153 -6.42 7.60 7.94
C TYR A 153 -5.00 7.22 8.35
N ALA A 154 -4.30 8.14 9.02
CA ALA A 154 -2.96 7.95 9.57
C ALA A 154 -1.89 7.50 8.54
N SER A 155 -2.04 7.89 7.28
CA SER A 155 -1.00 7.69 6.25
C SER A 155 0.17 8.65 6.47
N SER A 156 1.38 8.23 6.06
CA SER A 156 2.58 9.06 6.13
C SER A 156 3.47 8.87 4.90
N PHE A 157 4.44 9.78 4.73
CA PHE A 157 5.43 9.69 3.65
C PHE A 157 6.57 8.73 3.97
N GLY A 158 6.93 8.57 5.24
CA GLY A 158 8.05 7.75 5.69
C GLY A 158 9.42 8.30 5.30
N VAL A 159 9.48 9.56 4.92
CA VAL A 159 10.69 10.32 4.57
C VAL A 159 10.62 11.71 5.18
N SER A 160 11.77 12.29 5.50
CA SER A 160 11.86 13.67 6.02
C SER A 160 11.65 14.73 4.96
N GLN A 161 11.94 14.41 3.70
CA GLN A 161 11.77 15.34 2.58
C GLN A 161 11.22 14.62 1.36
N ILE A 162 10.27 15.26 0.68
CA ILE A 162 9.77 14.81 -0.62
C ILE A 162 10.71 15.36 -1.70
N PRO A 163 11.15 14.53 -2.67
CA PRO A 163 11.94 15.01 -3.79
C PRO A 163 11.27 16.20 -4.49
N TRP A 164 12.01 17.28 -4.73
CA TRP A 164 11.48 18.53 -5.27
C TRP A 164 10.66 18.34 -6.55
N TYR A 165 11.06 17.43 -7.43
CA TYR A 165 10.38 17.10 -8.68
C TYR A 165 9.04 16.36 -8.47
N GLN A 166 8.76 15.85 -7.27
CA GLN A 166 7.50 15.16 -6.94
C GLN A 166 6.55 16.04 -6.11
N VAL A 167 6.99 17.16 -5.56
CA VAL A 167 6.18 17.99 -4.63
C VAL A 167 4.86 18.40 -5.25
N LYS A 168 4.88 18.99 -6.47
CA LYS A 168 3.67 19.43 -7.16
C LYS A 168 2.68 18.28 -7.36
N ARG A 169 3.17 17.16 -7.89
CA ARG A 169 2.33 15.98 -8.16
C ARG A 169 1.81 15.32 -6.88
N THR A 170 2.59 15.35 -5.82
CA THR A 170 2.15 14.88 -4.49
C THR A 170 1.01 15.75 -3.96
N ALA A 171 1.11 17.07 -4.07
CA ALA A 171 0.04 17.98 -3.68
C ALA A 171 -1.26 17.72 -4.50
N GLU A 172 -1.14 17.53 -5.81
CA GLU A 172 -2.28 17.18 -6.68
C GLU A 172 -2.98 15.90 -6.20
N TYR A 173 -2.22 14.86 -5.80
CA TYR A 173 -2.79 13.62 -5.27
C TYR A 173 -3.51 13.83 -3.95
N LEU A 174 -2.92 14.59 -3.04
CA LEU A 174 -3.49 14.80 -1.71
C LEU A 174 -4.72 15.71 -1.75
N ASN A 175 -4.76 16.69 -2.66
CA ASN A 175 -5.90 17.58 -2.83
C ASN A 175 -7.16 16.85 -3.35
N ARG A 176 -7.03 15.63 -3.87
CA ARG A 176 -8.19 14.81 -4.24
C ARG A 176 -8.83 14.05 -3.08
N LEU A 177 -8.19 14.03 -1.92
CA LEU A 177 -8.72 13.34 -0.74
C LEU A 177 -9.74 14.23 -0.04
N ASP A 178 -10.94 13.71 0.18
CA ASP A 178 -12.01 14.43 0.87
C ASP A 178 -11.75 14.58 2.37
N PHE A 179 -11.01 13.62 2.94
CA PHE A 179 -10.64 13.65 4.35
C PHE A 179 -9.25 13.07 4.57
N ILE A 180 -8.42 13.81 5.32
CA ILE A 180 -7.06 13.39 5.70
C ILE A 180 -6.92 13.48 7.22
N LYS A 181 -6.77 12.34 7.88
CA LYS A 181 -6.31 12.25 9.26
C LYS A 181 -4.83 11.90 9.27
N ILE A 182 -4.00 12.85 9.64
CA ILE A 182 -2.55 12.66 9.72
C ILE A 182 -2.20 11.84 10.96
N GLY A 183 -1.32 10.85 10.83
CA GLY A 183 -0.81 10.05 11.93
C GLY A 183 0.27 10.78 12.73
N ARG A 184 0.59 10.24 13.91
CA ARG A 184 1.57 10.82 14.85
C ARG A 184 2.97 11.02 14.25
N ALA A 185 3.40 10.15 13.33
CA ALA A 185 4.69 10.26 12.64
C ALA A 185 4.77 11.50 11.74
N SER A 186 3.68 11.82 11.04
CA SER A 186 3.62 13.00 10.16
C SER A 186 3.56 14.33 10.92
N CYS A 187 3.20 14.32 12.22
CA CYS A 187 3.22 15.53 13.05
C CYS A 187 4.63 15.93 13.49
N ARG A 188 5.61 15.02 13.47
CA ARG A 188 7.01 15.31 13.80
C ARG A 188 7.81 15.87 12.61
N GLU A 189 7.29 15.74 11.40
CA GLU A 189 7.96 16.18 10.16
C GLU A 189 7.58 17.62 9.76
N ARG A 190 6.82 18.34 10.61
CA ARG A 190 6.56 19.76 10.45
C ARG A 190 7.59 20.56 11.27
N VAL A 191 8.78 20.68 10.76
CA VAL A 191 9.70 21.76 11.11
C VAL A 191 10.33 22.25 9.81
#